data_75a29f1cd04aee62cce3f7eb9f10ed1b
#
_entry.id   75a29f1cd04aee62cce3f7eb9f10ed1b
#
_cell.length_a   1.000
_cell.length_b   1.000
_cell.length_c   1.000
_cell.angle_alpha   90.00
_cell.angle_beta   90.00
_cell.angle_gamma   90.00
#
_symmetry.space_group_name_H-M   'P 1'
#
loop_
_entity.id
_entity.type
_entity.pdbx_description
1 polymer ?
#
loop_
_entity_poly.entity_id
_entity_poly.type
_entity_poly.pdbx_seq_one_letter_code
_entity_poly.pdbx_strand_id
1 'polypeptide(L)'
;MPVFKVIYRPGPYVTDTGLPKYHDDEALEMVISYCQDTAKTGGQYIGGFGVNVAQAACEMNLLAWAYGADKGLRLRHWILAFSSDEVKQFGSNVYPMLDHIARQAATYYGSQYQIIYAVHMDRDHPHIHFVMNTVSYVTGRKYPGDKADYYAYQKHLKDTLHPYGLYMMAVSDDGNRSDF
;
A
#
# COMPACT_ATOMS: atom_id res chain seq x y z
N MET A 1 3.57 18.78 -2.98
CA MET A 1 4.33 17.56 -3.34
C MET A 1 3.63 16.36 -2.73
N PRO A 2 3.26 15.33 -3.51
CA PRO A 2 2.73 14.09 -2.96
C PRO A 2 3.66 13.52 -1.90
N VAL A 3 3.06 12.99 -0.84
CA VAL A 3 3.80 12.45 0.31
C VAL A 3 3.70 10.93 0.29
N PHE A 4 4.84 10.25 0.18
CA PHE A 4 4.94 8.81 0.32
C PHE A 4 5.32 8.46 1.77
N LYS A 5 4.50 7.63 2.40
CA LYS A 5 4.67 7.22 3.80
C LYS A 5 4.46 5.72 3.97
N VAL A 6 5.44 5.05 4.57
CA VAL A 6 5.28 3.66 5.02
C VAL A 6 4.66 3.64 6.41
N ILE A 7 3.58 2.88 6.59
CA ILE A 7 2.78 2.83 7.84
C ILE A 7 3.29 1.77 8.81
N TYR A 8 4.42 1.14 8.53
CA TYR A 8 4.98 0.15 9.42
C TYR A 8 6.18 0.71 10.19
N ARG A 9 6.09 0.60 11.52
CA ARG A 9 7.27 0.64 12.39
C ARG A 9 7.41 -0.70 13.10
N PRO A 10 8.57 -1.32 13.07
CA PRO A 10 8.94 -2.25 14.14
C PRO A 10 9.08 -1.39 15.41
N GLY A 11 8.09 -1.41 16.27
CA GLY A 11 8.05 -0.61 17.50
C GLY A 11 7.25 -1.30 18.58
N PRO A 12 7.16 -0.73 19.79
CA PRO A 12 6.59 -1.38 20.97
C PRO A 12 5.06 -1.58 20.92
N TYR A 13 4.42 -1.30 19.81
CA TYR A 13 3.00 -1.55 19.65
C TYR A 13 2.78 -3.05 19.49
N VAL A 14 2.29 -3.64 20.55
CA VAL A 14 1.86 -5.04 20.63
C VAL A 14 0.35 -5.04 20.42
N THR A 15 -0.16 -5.96 19.61
CA THR A 15 -1.59 -6.19 19.45
C THR A 15 -2.17 -6.85 20.73
N ASP A 16 -3.49 -6.94 20.84
CA ASP A 16 -4.15 -7.67 21.94
C ASP A 16 -3.71 -9.14 22.03
N THR A 17 -3.19 -9.69 20.94
CA THR A 17 -2.61 -11.04 20.88
C THR A 17 -1.18 -11.13 21.41
N GLY A 18 -0.58 -10.02 21.82
CA GLY A 18 0.81 -9.96 22.29
C GLY A 18 1.87 -9.97 21.18
N LEU A 19 1.45 -9.91 19.91
CA LEU A 19 2.35 -9.88 18.76
C LEU A 19 2.65 -8.45 18.31
N PRO A 20 3.80 -8.19 17.67
CA PRO A 20 4.05 -6.91 17.02
C PRO A 20 2.99 -6.60 15.95
N LYS A 21 2.77 -5.31 15.67
CA LYS A 21 1.80 -4.86 14.66
C LYS A 21 2.02 -5.59 13.32
N TYR A 22 0.93 -6.03 12.70
CA TYR A 22 0.91 -6.77 11.42
C TYR A 22 1.57 -8.17 11.46
N HIS A 23 1.67 -8.78 12.64
CA HIS A 23 2.24 -10.13 12.81
C HIS A 23 1.20 -11.21 13.12
N ASP A 24 -0.05 -10.85 13.35
CA ASP A 24 -1.15 -11.79 13.59
C ASP A 24 -1.95 -12.11 12.30
N ASP A 25 -2.78 -13.14 12.38
CA ASP A 25 -3.59 -13.60 11.25
C ASP A 25 -4.73 -12.63 10.90
N GLU A 26 -5.15 -11.77 11.84
CA GLU A 26 -6.20 -10.77 11.65
C GLU A 26 -5.70 -9.51 10.94
N ALA A 27 -4.37 -9.29 10.91
CA ALA A 27 -3.78 -8.06 10.38
C ALA A 27 -4.19 -7.78 8.94
N LEU A 28 -4.22 -8.80 8.08
CA LEU A 28 -4.62 -8.65 6.69
C LEU A 28 -6.10 -8.26 6.58
N GLU A 29 -6.97 -8.95 7.33
CA GLU A 29 -8.40 -8.66 7.32
C GLU A 29 -8.70 -7.25 7.80
N MET A 30 -8.12 -6.83 8.92
CA MET A 30 -8.31 -5.51 9.50
C MET A 30 -7.84 -4.40 8.56
N VAL A 31 -6.64 -4.52 8.00
CA VAL A 31 -6.07 -3.47 7.14
C VAL A 31 -6.76 -3.42 5.79
N ILE A 32 -7.08 -4.56 5.19
CA ILE A 32 -7.77 -4.62 3.90
C ILE A 32 -9.20 -4.11 4.03
N SER A 33 -9.95 -4.52 5.06
CA SER A 33 -11.29 -3.98 5.33
C SER A 33 -11.28 -2.46 5.51
N TYR A 34 -10.30 -1.94 6.24
CA TYR A 34 -10.14 -0.49 6.39
C TYR A 34 -9.87 0.21 5.06
N CYS A 35 -8.98 -0.36 4.23
CA CYS A 35 -8.63 0.23 2.94
C CYS A 35 -9.79 0.17 1.93
N GLN A 36 -10.60 -0.87 1.98
CA GLN A 36 -11.75 -1.08 1.07
C GLN A 36 -13.05 -0.49 1.58
N ASP A 37 -13.07 0.19 2.71
CA ASP A 37 -14.26 0.77 3.30
C ASP A 37 -14.99 1.66 2.28
N THR A 38 -16.23 1.31 1.99
CA THR A 38 -17.06 2.01 0.99
C THR A 38 -17.37 3.46 1.37
N ALA A 39 -17.36 3.78 2.68
CA ALA A 39 -17.52 5.17 3.14
C ALA A 39 -16.31 6.03 2.74
N LYS A 40 -15.15 5.42 2.50
CA LYS A 40 -13.89 6.11 2.13
C LYS A 40 -13.61 6.09 0.64
N THR A 41 -13.95 4.98 -0.02
CA THR A 41 -13.65 4.75 -1.44
C THR A 41 -14.84 5.04 -2.35
N GLY A 42 -16.04 5.28 -1.80
CA GLY A 42 -17.28 5.31 -2.57
C GLY A 42 -17.63 3.98 -3.24
N GLY A 43 -16.99 2.88 -2.84
CA GLY A 43 -17.12 1.56 -3.47
C GLY A 43 -16.47 1.48 -4.86
N GLN A 44 -15.59 2.42 -5.20
CA GLN A 44 -14.90 2.54 -6.49
C GLN A 44 -13.38 2.70 -6.26
N TYR A 45 -12.63 2.68 -7.38
CA TYR A 45 -11.19 2.96 -7.36
C TYR A 45 -10.39 2.08 -6.39
N ILE A 46 -10.75 0.79 -6.40
CA ILE A 46 -10.06 -0.27 -5.68
C ILE A 46 -9.57 -1.28 -6.71
N GLY A 47 -8.32 -1.68 -6.62
CA GLY A 47 -7.74 -2.64 -7.54
C GLY A 47 -6.64 -3.46 -6.90
N GLY A 48 -6.04 -4.37 -7.68
CA GLY A 48 -4.95 -5.20 -7.19
C GLY A 48 -4.32 -6.04 -8.27
N PHE A 49 -3.24 -6.73 -7.90
CA PHE A 49 -2.51 -7.68 -8.73
C PHE A 49 -2.30 -8.99 -7.97
N GLY A 50 -2.39 -10.10 -8.69
CA GLY A 50 -2.16 -11.44 -8.14
C GLY A 50 -3.18 -11.89 -7.10
N VAL A 51 -4.32 -11.19 -6.98
CA VAL A 51 -5.35 -11.44 -5.96
C VAL A 51 -6.72 -10.99 -6.44
N ASN A 52 -7.76 -11.71 -6.04
CA ASN A 52 -9.13 -11.23 -6.14
C ASN A 52 -9.38 -10.20 -5.03
N VAL A 53 -9.63 -8.95 -5.43
CA VAL A 53 -9.78 -7.82 -4.51
C VAL A 53 -10.86 -8.08 -3.46
N ALA A 54 -12.00 -8.67 -3.84
CA ALA A 54 -13.10 -8.96 -2.90
C ALA A 54 -12.76 -10.03 -1.87
N GLN A 55 -11.74 -10.85 -2.10
CA GLN A 55 -11.31 -11.95 -1.23
C GLN A 55 -9.86 -11.79 -0.78
N ALA A 56 -9.30 -10.60 -0.92
CA ALA A 56 -7.87 -10.37 -0.80
C ALA A 56 -7.28 -10.84 0.54
N ALA A 57 -7.92 -10.56 1.66
CA ALA A 57 -7.43 -10.98 2.97
C ALA A 57 -7.37 -12.51 3.09
N CYS A 58 -8.41 -13.20 2.64
CA CYS A 58 -8.47 -14.65 2.66
C CYS A 58 -7.40 -15.27 1.75
N GLU A 59 -7.29 -14.81 0.51
CA GLU A 59 -6.29 -15.32 -0.44
C GLU A 59 -4.86 -15.09 0.00
N MET A 60 -4.56 -13.91 0.59
CA MET A 60 -3.24 -13.59 1.11
C MET A 60 -2.88 -14.47 2.32
N ASN A 61 -3.83 -14.73 3.21
CA ASN A 61 -3.63 -15.66 4.34
C ASN A 61 -3.43 -17.10 3.85
N LEU A 62 -4.28 -17.58 2.94
CA LEU A 62 -4.17 -18.91 2.36
C LEU A 62 -2.81 -19.14 1.69
N LEU A 63 -2.32 -18.15 0.95
CA LEU A 63 -1.01 -18.21 0.33
C LEU A 63 0.11 -18.37 1.37
N ALA A 64 0.07 -17.56 2.45
CA ALA A 64 1.06 -17.64 3.52
C ALA A 64 1.05 -19.00 4.21
N TRP A 65 -0.13 -19.55 4.50
CA TRP A 65 -0.26 -20.89 5.09
C TRP A 65 0.22 -21.98 4.16
N ALA A 66 -0.12 -21.91 2.87
CA ALA A 66 0.26 -22.91 1.88
C ALA A 66 1.79 -23.05 1.75
N TYR A 67 2.53 -21.95 1.94
CA TYR A 67 3.99 -21.95 1.92
C TYR A 67 4.63 -22.10 3.31
N GLY A 68 3.86 -22.24 4.38
CA GLY A 68 4.37 -22.27 5.77
C GLY A 68 5.07 -20.96 6.17
N ALA A 69 4.67 -19.84 5.54
CA ALA A 69 5.27 -18.52 5.71
C ALA A 69 4.36 -17.57 6.51
N ASP A 70 3.48 -18.14 7.32
CA ASP A 70 2.46 -17.44 8.13
C ASP A 70 3.00 -16.79 9.42
N LYS A 71 4.28 -16.92 9.72
CA LYS A 71 4.92 -16.30 10.88
C LYS A 71 5.59 -14.96 10.55
N GLY A 72 5.66 -14.08 11.55
CA GLY A 72 6.26 -12.76 11.43
C GLY A 72 5.37 -11.80 10.62
N LEU A 73 5.96 -10.75 10.03
CA LEU A 73 5.24 -9.71 9.31
C LEU A 73 4.35 -10.29 8.20
N ARG A 74 3.04 -9.97 8.25
CA ARG A 74 2.03 -10.51 7.32
C ARG A 74 1.82 -9.62 6.10
N LEU A 75 1.96 -8.31 6.28
CA LEU A 75 1.72 -7.33 5.22
C LEU A 75 2.69 -6.16 5.29
N ARG A 76 2.82 -5.47 4.17
CA ARG A 76 3.36 -4.12 4.08
C ARG A 76 2.22 -3.17 3.73
N HIS A 77 2.20 -2.03 4.40
CA HIS A 77 1.19 -1.00 4.19
C HIS A 77 1.86 0.35 4.02
N TRP A 78 1.51 1.05 2.95
CA TRP A 78 1.98 2.41 2.72
C TRP A 78 0.90 3.28 2.09
N ILE A 79 1.13 4.58 2.13
CA ILE A 79 0.21 5.60 1.64
C ILE A 79 0.96 6.54 0.69
N LEU A 80 0.28 6.94 -0.37
CA LEU A 80 0.65 8.05 -1.23
C LEU A 80 -0.45 9.11 -1.13
N ALA A 81 -0.16 10.23 -0.48
CA ALA A 81 -1.12 11.30 -0.20
C ALA A 81 -0.86 12.51 -1.11
N PHE A 82 -1.92 13.19 -1.50
CA PHE A 82 -1.89 14.37 -2.37
C PHE A 82 -2.57 15.55 -1.66
N SER A 83 -2.05 16.75 -1.88
CA SER A 83 -2.77 17.96 -1.47
C SER A 83 -3.91 18.28 -2.45
N SER A 84 -4.91 19.01 -1.98
CA SER A 84 -6.02 19.47 -2.84
C SER A 84 -5.52 20.28 -4.03
N ASP A 85 -4.46 21.07 -3.86
CA ASP A 85 -3.91 21.90 -4.94
C ASP A 85 -3.25 21.05 -6.03
N GLU A 86 -2.59 19.96 -5.67
CA GLU A 86 -1.95 19.06 -6.64
C GLU A 86 -2.95 18.34 -7.52
N VAL A 87 -4.09 17.97 -6.97
CA VAL A 87 -5.11 17.23 -7.71
C VAL A 87 -6.09 18.13 -8.47
N LYS A 88 -6.14 19.44 -8.18
CA LYS A 88 -6.96 20.41 -8.92
C LYS A 88 -6.73 20.39 -10.42
N GLN A 89 -5.50 20.12 -10.88
CA GLN A 89 -5.17 20.04 -12.30
C GLN A 89 -5.96 18.95 -13.04
N PHE A 90 -6.46 17.94 -12.33
CA PHE A 90 -7.22 16.84 -12.92
C PHE A 90 -8.72 17.17 -13.05
N GLY A 91 -9.18 18.31 -12.53
CA GLY A 91 -10.57 18.74 -12.59
C GLY A 91 -11.53 17.68 -12.06
N SER A 92 -12.54 17.33 -12.84
CA SER A 92 -13.52 16.28 -12.48
C SER A 92 -12.92 14.84 -12.52
N ASN A 93 -11.74 14.66 -13.10
CA ASN A 93 -11.10 13.36 -13.28
C ASN A 93 -10.11 13.00 -12.15
N VAL A 94 -10.15 13.69 -11.01
CA VAL A 94 -9.23 13.46 -9.89
C VAL A 94 -9.14 11.97 -9.53
N TYR A 95 -10.26 11.33 -9.23
CA TYR A 95 -10.26 9.95 -8.74
C TYR A 95 -9.91 8.92 -9.81
N PRO A 96 -10.42 8.99 -11.06
CA PRO A 96 -9.94 8.15 -12.15
C PRO A 96 -8.41 8.28 -12.38
N MET A 97 -7.87 9.48 -12.27
CA MET A 97 -6.42 9.70 -12.40
C MET A 97 -5.62 9.12 -11.24
N LEU A 98 -6.12 9.26 -10.00
CA LEU A 98 -5.49 8.65 -8.84
C LEU A 98 -5.55 7.11 -8.89
N ASP A 99 -6.64 6.52 -9.39
CA ASP A 99 -6.76 5.09 -9.64
C ASP A 99 -5.73 4.62 -10.68
N HIS A 100 -5.58 5.37 -11.77
CA HIS A 100 -4.57 5.07 -12.77
C HIS A 100 -3.14 5.13 -12.19
N ILE A 101 -2.82 6.16 -11.42
CA ILE A 101 -1.54 6.29 -10.71
C ILE A 101 -1.35 5.12 -9.74
N ALA A 102 -2.37 4.77 -8.96
CA ALA A 102 -2.32 3.66 -8.03
C ALA A 102 -2.01 2.33 -8.72
N ARG A 103 -2.70 2.08 -9.84
CA ARG A 103 -2.48 0.89 -10.65
C ARG A 103 -1.04 0.83 -11.16
N GLN A 104 -0.51 1.92 -11.72
CA GLN A 104 0.88 1.97 -12.19
C GLN A 104 1.88 1.76 -11.04
N ALA A 105 1.67 2.41 -9.91
CA ALA A 105 2.52 2.25 -8.72
C ALA A 105 2.55 0.80 -8.21
N ALA A 106 1.42 0.11 -8.23
CA ALA A 106 1.30 -1.26 -7.76
C ALA A 106 1.97 -2.29 -8.70
N THR A 107 2.23 -1.96 -9.97
CA THR A 107 2.88 -2.89 -10.91
C THR A 107 4.28 -3.31 -10.47
N TYR A 108 4.98 -2.46 -9.71
CA TYR A 108 6.33 -2.76 -9.23
C TYR A 108 6.40 -4.08 -8.46
N TYR A 109 5.48 -4.27 -7.54
CA TYR A 109 5.41 -5.50 -6.74
C TYR A 109 4.45 -6.55 -7.34
N GLY A 110 3.48 -6.13 -8.13
CA GLY A 110 2.37 -6.94 -8.59
C GLY A 110 2.74 -8.16 -9.43
N SER A 111 3.96 -8.24 -9.97
CA SER A 111 4.47 -9.41 -10.69
C SER A 111 4.96 -10.54 -9.77
N GLN A 112 5.14 -10.27 -8.48
CA GLN A 112 5.69 -11.23 -7.51
C GLN A 112 4.87 -11.37 -6.23
N TYR A 113 4.19 -10.30 -5.82
CA TYR A 113 3.43 -10.24 -4.58
C TYR A 113 1.98 -9.88 -4.83
N GLN A 114 1.09 -10.50 -4.09
CA GLN A 114 -0.30 -10.06 -4.05
C GLN A 114 -0.35 -8.65 -3.44
N ILE A 115 -0.95 -7.72 -4.15
CA ILE A 115 -1.08 -6.33 -3.71
C ILE A 115 -2.45 -5.80 -4.06
N ILE A 116 -3.07 -5.08 -3.13
CA ILE A 116 -4.24 -4.25 -3.38
C ILE A 116 -3.90 -2.78 -3.23
N TYR A 117 -4.66 -1.95 -3.90
CA TYR A 117 -4.68 -0.51 -3.67
C TYR A 117 -6.11 0.01 -3.57
N ALA A 118 -6.30 1.09 -2.86
CA ALA A 118 -7.59 1.76 -2.72
C ALA A 118 -7.38 3.28 -2.63
N VAL A 119 -8.17 4.04 -3.40
CA VAL A 119 -8.18 5.50 -3.36
C VAL A 119 -9.23 5.96 -2.35
N HIS A 120 -8.81 6.65 -1.31
CA HIS A 120 -9.69 7.26 -0.31
C HIS A 120 -10.05 8.68 -0.71
N MET A 121 -11.35 8.98 -0.64
CA MET A 121 -11.99 10.22 -1.07
C MET A 121 -12.69 10.97 0.06
N ASP A 122 -12.61 10.44 1.28
CA ASP A 122 -13.33 10.90 2.46
C ASP A 122 -12.74 12.14 3.13
N ARG A 123 -11.63 12.68 2.57
CA ARG A 123 -10.91 13.84 3.11
C ARG A 123 -10.53 14.82 2.02
N ASP A 124 -10.25 16.07 2.43
CA ASP A 124 -9.75 17.14 1.54
C ASP A 124 -8.42 16.78 0.85
N HIS A 125 -7.67 15.86 1.44
CA HIS A 125 -6.42 15.34 0.92
C HIS A 125 -6.61 13.89 0.45
N PRO A 126 -6.94 13.67 -0.83
CA PRO A 126 -7.10 12.32 -1.35
C PRO A 126 -5.78 11.54 -1.23
N HIS A 127 -5.90 10.27 -0.94
CA HIS A 127 -4.74 9.43 -0.72
C HIS A 127 -5.00 7.99 -1.18
N ILE A 128 -3.92 7.32 -1.54
CA ILE A 128 -3.95 5.95 -2.02
C ILE A 128 -3.30 5.07 -0.95
N HIS A 129 -4.04 4.06 -0.50
CA HIS A 129 -3.50 2.98 0.31
C HIS A 129 -3.00 1.85 -0.58
N PHE A 130 -1.88 1.25 -0.18
CA PHE A 130 -1.35 0.02 -0.78
C PHE A 130 -1.13 -0.99 0.33
N VAL A 131 -1.63 -2.21 0.14
CA VAL A 131 -1.43 -3.35 1.05
C VAL A 131 -0.86 -4.51 0.26
N MET A 132 0.34 -4.93 0.60
CA MET A 132 1.06 -6.00 -0.07
C MET A 132 1.23 -7.20 0.88
N ASN A 133 0.90 -8.40 0.41
CA ASN A 133 1.29 -9.63 1.07
C ASN A 133 2.81 -9.76 1.11
N THR A 134 3.37 -10.14 2.25
CA THR A 134 4.82 -10.35 2.37
C THR A 134 5.31 -11.66 1.78
N VAL A 135 4.43 -12.54 1.35
CA VAL A 135 4.79 -13.82 0.73
C VAL A 135 4.65 -13.73 -0.79
N SER A 136 5.73 -14.03 -1.50
CA SER A 136 5.70 -14.08 -2.96
C SER A 136 4.86 -15.24 -3.45
N TYR A 137 3.89 -14.98 -4.33
CA TYR A 137 3.09 -16.04 -4.96
C TYR A 137 3.87 -16.80 -6.05
N VAL A 138 5.03 -16.28 -6.47
CA VAL A 138 5.91 -16.90 -7.45
C VAL A 138 6.88 -17.89 -6.78
N THR A 139 7.46 -17.50 -5.64
CA THR A 139 8.55 -18.26 -5.01
C THR A 139 8.22 -18.81 -3.62
N GLY A 140 7.12 -18.39 -3.00
CA GLY A 140 6.77 -18.69 -1.62
C GLY A 140 7.66 -18.03 -0.56
N ARG A 141 8.67 -17.26 -0.99
CA ARG A 141 9.60 -16.61 -0.06
C ARG A 141 9.02 -15.29 0.45
N LYS A 142 9.38 -14.97 1.68
CA LYS A 142 9.06 -13.67 2.28
C LYS A 142 9.85 -12.54 1.63
N TYR A 143 9.19 -11.39 1.53
CA TYR A 143 9.78 -10.12 1.11
C TYR A 143 10.88 -9.69 2.10
N PRO A 144 12.11 -9.50 1.63
CA PRO A 144 13.24 -9.21 2.52
C PRO A 144 13.18 -7.80 3.13
N GLY A 145 12.59 -6.84 2.44
CA GLY A 145 12.41 -5.48 2.94
C GLY A 145 13.71 -4.71 3.09
N ASP A 146 14.63 -4.84 2.13
CA ASP A 146 15.90 -4.14 2.17
C ASP A 146 15.82 -2.67 1.69
N LYS A 147 16.87 -1.89 2.00
CA LYS A 147 16.94 -0.47 1.62
C LYS A 147 17.03 -0.27 0.11
N ALA A 148 17.71 -1.17 -0.60
CA ALA A 148 17.88 -1.04 -2.05
C ALA A 148 16.53 -1.12 -2.77
N ASP A 149 15.70 -2.09 -2.39
CA ASP A 149 14.33 -2.22 -2.91
C ASP A 149 13.45 -1.02 -2.55
N TYR A 150 13.55 -0.53 -1.30
CA TYR A 150 12.84 0.67 -0.87
C TYR A 150 13.16 1.89 -1.75
N TYR A 151 14.42 2.13 -2.08
CA TYR A 151 14.81 3.23 -2.96
C TYR A 151 14.42 2.98 -4.42
N ALA A 152 14.49 1.73 -4.88
CA ALA A 152 14.04 1.36 -6.22
C ALA A 152 12.53 1.58 -6.38
N TYR A 153 11.74 1.25 -5.35
CA TYR A 153 10.32 1.54 -5.34
C TYR A 153 10.01 3.05 -5.31
N GLN A 154 10.76 3.83 -4.51
CA GLN A 154 10.62 5.29 -4.54
C GLN A 154 10.92 5.87 -5.92
N LYS A 155 11.96 5.34 -6.60
CA LYS A 155 12.25 5.74 -7.97
C LYS A 155 11.09 5.42 -8.91
N HIS A 156 10.52 4.21 -8.82
CA HIS A 156 9.35 3.81 -9.59
C HIS A 156 8.15 4.74 -9.35
N LEU A 157 7.89 5.11 -8.09
CA LEU A 157 6.83 6.08 -7.76
C LEU A 157 7.11 7.47 -8.37
N LYS A 158 8.34 7.96 -8.31
CA LYS A 158 8.73 9.24 -8.95
C LYS A 158 8.52 9.18 -10.46
N ASP A 159 8.95 8.10 -11.11
CA ASP A 159 8.78 7.89 -12.54
C ASP A 159 7.28 7.80 -12.92
N THR A 160 6.46 7.19 -12.08
CA THR A 160 5.00 7.12 -12.25
C THR A 160 4.33 8.48 -12.14
N LEU A 161 4.79 9.34 -11.25
CA LEU A 161 4.20 10.66 -10.98
C LEU A 161 4.68 11.75 -11.95
N HIS A 162 5.89 11.61 -12.48
CA HIS A 162 6.54 12.61 -13.33
C HIS A 162 5.70 13.03 -14.56
N PRO A 163 5.00 12.13 -15.30
CA PRO A 163 4.16 12.53 -16.43
C PRO A 163 3.02 13.48 -16.07
N TYR A 164 2.63 13.53 -14.79
CA TYR A 164 1.59 14.43 -14.28
C TYR A 164 2.15 15.73 -13.67
N GLY A 165 3.45 15.96 -13.78
CA GLY A 165 4.11 17.12 -13.16
C GLY A 165 4.13 17.04 -11.62
N LEU A 166 3.98 15.84 -11.06
CA LEU A 166 3.97 15.61 -9.63
C LEU A 166 5.34 15.11 -9.15
N TYR A 167 5.85 15.73 -8.09
CA TYR A 167 7.15 15.41 -7.50
C TYR A 167 6.96 14.94 -6.06
N MET A 168 7.30 13.69 -5.80
CA MET A 168 7.06 13.02 -4.53
C MET A 168 8.15 13.32 -3.50
N MET A 169 7.73 13.45 -2.24
CA MET A 169 8.58 13.44 -1.05
C MET A 169 8.29 12.18 -0.23
N ALA A 170 9.33 11.46 0.17
CA ALA A 170 9.20 10.37 1.13
C ALA A 170 9.36 10.93 2.57
N VAL A 171 8.51 10.47 3.48
CA VAL A 171 8.57 10.81 4.89
C VAL A 171 8.57 9.56 5.75
N SER A 172 9.28 9.61 6.86
CA SER A 172 9.20 8.56 7.88
C SER A 172 7.87 8.66 8.64
N ASP A 173 7.52 7.60 9.37
CA ASP A 173 6.25 7.53 10.11
C ASP A 173 6.15 8.58 11.23
N ASP A 174 7.26 9.15 11.71
CA ASP A 174 7.33 10.26 12.67
C ASP A 174 7.15 11.64 12.04
N GLY A 175 6.91 11.71 10.74
CA GLY A 175 6.72 12.94 10.01
C GLY A 175 8.01 13.67 9.64
N ASN A 176 9.17 13.14 10.01
CA ASN A 176 10.46 13.65 9.55
C ASN A 176 10.70 13.28 8.08
N ARG A 177 11.32 14.19 7.31
CA ARG A 177 11.80 13.85 5.98
C ARG A 177 12.75 12.66 6.08
N SER A 178 12.53 11.63 5.30
CA SER A 178 13.50 10.56 5.14
C SER A 178 14.60 11.03 4.18
N ASP A 179 15.45 11.91 4.68
CA ASP A 179 16.74 12.20 4.06
C ASP A 179 17.65 11.01 4.38
N PHE A 180 17.57 9.98 3.55
CA PHE A 180 18.53 8.87 3.55
C PHE A 180 19.19 8.78 2.19
#